data_145e5b26ac19325c2ed3dcf994cac18e
#
_entry.id   145e5b26ac19325c2ed3dcf994cac18e
#
_cell.length_a   1.000
_cell.length_b   1.000
_cell.length_c   1.000
_cell.angle_alpha   90.00
_cell.angle_beta   90.00
_cell.angle_gamma   90.00
#
_symmetry.space_group_name_H-M   'P 1'
#
loop_
_entity.id
_entity.type
_entity.pdbx_description
1 polymer ?
#
loop_
_entity_poly.entity_id
_entity_poly.type
_entity_poly.pdbx_seq_one_letter_code
_entity_poly.pdbx_strand_id
1 'polypeptide(L)'
;MTEHILTNARVVLCDEVVRGTVQLRDGCIASVDPGRSSVPGALDLEGDLLLPGLVELHTDNLERHLMPRPRVFFPAQSALQSHDAEIAAAGITTVFDAIGVGDPYDEGARAQDQSAILQVMDLLEDAGVLRSRHYVHIRCELPAPNARELFEPFAHHPRLKLLSLMDHTPGQRQWSDIEHARVYYTGKKGWSEQKFEHELRLAPQRQAEHAQPNLRWFVDFARAHGLALATHDDTTVAHVDEAQA
;
A
#
# COMPACT_ATOMS: atom_id res chain seq x y z
N MET A 1 -19.56 -24.36 11.63
CA MET A 1 -19.12 -23.49 12.74
C MET A 1 -17.71 -23.88 13.09
N THR A 2 -16.76 -22.96 12.88
CA THR A 2 -15.37 -23.15 13.32
C THR A 2 -15.19 -22.37 14.61
N GLU A 3 -14.72 -23.06 15.65
CA GLU A 3 -14.44 -22.45 16.95
C GLU A 3 -12.99 -22.74 17.35
N HIS A 4 -12.30 -21.70 17.82
CA HIS A 4 -10.94 -21.79 18.35
C HIS A 4 -10.90 -21.10 19.70
N ILE A 5 -10.25 -21.72 20.67
CA ILE A 5 -10.03 -21.17 22.00
C ILE A 5 -8.53 -21.04 22.20
N LEU A 6 -8.06 -19.80 22.36
CA LEU A 6 -6.67 -19.46 22.63
C LEU A 6 -6.56 -19.11 24.11
N THR A 7 -5.89 -19.94 24.89
CA THR A 7 -5.83 -19.80 26.35
C THR A 7 -4.42 -19.48 26.85
N ASN A 8 -4.32 -19.02 28.11
CA ASN A 8 -3.05 -18.69 28.74
C ASN A 8 -2.24 -17.64 27.98
N ALA A 9 -2.91 -16.66 27.38
CA ALA A 9 -2.30 -15.56 26.64
C ALA A 9 -2.15 -14.32 27.51
N ARG A 10 -1.20 -13.44 27.14
CA ARG A 10 -1.21 -12.01 27.47
C ARG A 10 -1.91 -11.27 26.34
N VAL A 11 -3.22 -11.11 26.46
CA VAL A 11 -4.07 -10.48 25.44
C VAL A 11 -3.88 -8.96 25.50
N VAL A 12 -3.41 -8.38 24.40
CA VAL A 12 -3.19 -6.92 24.27
C VAL A 12 -4.48 -6.28 23.78
N LEU A 13 -5.09 -5.47 24.62
CA LEU A 13 -6.26 -4.65 24.32
C LEU A 13 -5.83 -3.20 24.05
N CYS A 14 -6.80 -2.31 23.80
CA CYS A 14 -6.53 -0.89 23.48
C CYS A 14 -5.76 -0.17 24.59
N ASP A 15 -6.05 -0.48 25.84
CA ASP A 15 -5.62 0.25 27.03
C ASP A 15 -4.98 -0.61 28.11
N GLU A 16 -5.04 -1.93 27.98
CA GLU A 16 -4.47 -2.85 28.97
C GLU A 16 -3.98 -4.17 28.34
N VAL A 17 -3.22 -4.92 29.12
CA VAL A 17 -2.82 -6.31 28.79
C VAL A 17 -3.41 -7.25 29.84
N VAL A 18 -4.32 -8.10 29.41
CA VAL A 18 -5.04 -9.05 30.27
C VAL A 18 -4.45 -10.46 30.13
N ARG A 19 -4.17 -11.14 31.23
CA ARG A 19 -3.94 -12.58 31.19
C ARG A 19 -5.24 -13.31 31.03
N GLY A 20 -5.46 -13.97 29.88
CA GLY A 20 -6.79 -14.46 29.57
C GLY A 20 -6.85 -15.52 28.48
N THR A 21 -8.09 -15.72 28.06
CA THR A 21 -8.50 -16.63 27.01
C THR A 21 -9.30 -15.84 25.98
N VAL A 22 -9.02 -16.08 24.72
CA VAL A 22 -9.79 -15.52 23.59
C VAL A 22 -10.54 -16.65 22.90
N GLN A 23 -11.84 -16.49 22.73
CA GLN A 23 -12.67 -17.36 21.93
C GLN A 23 -12.93 -16.75 20.56
N LEU A 24 -12.58 -17.49 19.52
CA LEU A 24 -12.89 -17.15 18.13
C LEU A 24 -14.00 -18.05 17.63
N ARG A 25 -15.02 -17.48 17.01
CA ARG A 25 -16.12 -18.21 16.40
C ARG A 25 -16.46 -17.63 15.03
N ASP A 26 -16.43 -18.49 14.02
CA ASP A 26 -16.75 -18.13 12.63
C ASP A 26 -15.98 -16.88 12.14
N GLY A 27 -14.68 -16.80 12.48
CA GLY A 27 -13.79 -15.72 12.08
C GLY A 27 -13.90 -14.43 12.92
N CYS A 28 -14.72 -14.42 13.97
CA CYS A 28 -14.90 -13.27 14.86
C CYS A 28 -14.41 -13.57 16.27
N ILE A 29 -13.95 -12.54 16.99
CA ILE A 29 -13.71 -12.62 18.44
C ILE A 29 -15.06 -12.67 19.13
N ALA A 30 -15.38 -13.82 19.74
CA ALA A 30 -16.64 -14.02 20.44
C ALA A 30 -16.57 -13.56 21.91
N SER A 31 -15.43 -13.79 22.57
CA SER A 31 -15.18 -13.30 23.93
C SER A 31 -13.68 -13.13 24.21
N VAL A 32 -13.38 -12.29 25.19
CA VAL A 32 -12.08 -12.20 25.85
C VAL A 32 -12.34 -12.31 27.34
N ASP A 33 -11.91 -13.41 27.95
CA ASP A 33 -12.19 -13.73 29.34
C ASP A 33 -10.89 -13.78 30.17
N PRO A 34 -10.88 -13.28 31.40
CA PRO A 34 -9.71 -13.42 32.26
C PRO A 34 -9.49 -14.87 32.67
N GLY A 35 -8.21 -15.24 32.86
CA GLY A 35 -7.82 -16.57 33.32
C GLY A 35 -7.65 -17.60 32.21
N ARG A 36 -7.38 -18.85 32.63
CA ARG A 36 -7.14 -19.98 31.71
C ARG A 36 -8.40 -20.78 31.48
N SER A 37 -8.58 -21.25 30.25
CA SER A 37 -9.60 -22.24 29.90
C SER A 37 -9.06 -23.67 30.09
N SER A 38 -9.90 -24.56 30.61
CA SER A 38 -9.64 -25.99 30.67
C SER A 38 -10.42 -26.79 29.62
N VAL A 39 -11.04 -26.12 28.66
CA VAL A 39 -11.81 -26.75 27.59
C VAL A 39 -10.89 -27.64 26.75
N PRO A 40 -11.25 -28.92 26.52
CA PRO A 40 -10.47 -29.77 25.63
C PRO A 40 -10.34 -29.18 24.24
N GLY A 41 -9.09 -29.16 23.71
CA GLY A 41 -8.79 -28.57 22.39
C GLY A 41 -8.46 -27.07 22.42
N ALA A 42 -8.49 -26.43 23.59
CA ALA A 42 -7.94 -25.07 23.71
C ALA A 42 -6.42 -25.07 23.46
N LEU A 43 -5.97 -24.15 22.63
CA LEU A 43 -4.55 -23.92 22.34
C LEU A 43 -3.92 -23.11 23.47
N ASP A 44 -3.01 -23.72 24.22
CA ASP A 44 -2.22 -23.02 25.25
C ASP A 44 -1.13 -22.18 24.58
N LEU A 45 -1.15 -20.86 24.78
CA LEU A 45 -0.17 -19.92 24.25
C LEU A 45 1.00 -19.67 25.22
N GLU A 46 1.13 -20.48 26.29
CA GLU A 46 2.27 -20.52 27.20
C GLU A 46 2.66 -19.16 27.82
N GLY A 47 1.73 -18.21 27.86
CA GLY A 47 1.93 -16.86 28.35
C GLY A 47 2.47 -15.88 27.31
N ASP A 48 2.46 -16.26 26.04
CA ASP A 48 2.83 -15.38 24.95
C ASP A 48 1.86 -14.20 24.75
N LEU A 49 2.32 -13.18 24.06
CA LEU A 49 1.49 -12.03 23.67
C LEU A 49 0.54 -12.45 22.54
N LEU A 50 -0.74 -12.14 22.71
CA LEU A 50 -1.76 -12.23 21.68
C LEU A 50 -2.19 -10.83 21.28
N LEU A 51 -1.93 -10.46 20.04
CA LEU A 51 -2.24 -9.15 19.47
C LEU A 51 -3.20 -9.30 18.29
N PRO A 52 -3.96 -8.23 17.95
CA PRO A 52 -4.53 -8.12 16.63
C PRO A 52 -3.45 -8.17 15.56
N GLY A 53 -3.76 -8.73 14.39
CA GLY A 53 -2.85 -8.69 13.25
C GLY A 53 -2.53 -7.26 12.84
N LEU A 54 -1.32 -7.04 12.34
CA LEU A 54 -0.89 -5.72 11.88
C LEU A 54 -1.66 -5.32 10.62
N VAL A 55 -1.87 -4.02 10.47
CA VAL A 55 -2.42 -3.39 9.27
C VAL A 55 -1.31 -2.54 8.63
N GLU A 56 -0.91 -2.91 7.42
CA GLU A 56 0.07 -2.16 6.63
C GLU A 56 -0.66 -1.27 5.63
N LEU A 57 -0.50 0.04 5.74
CA LEU A 57 -1.21 1.00 4.89
C LEU A 57 -0.46 1.35 3.60
N HIS A 58 0.83 1.01 3.51
CA HIS A 58 1.67 1.38 2.38
C HIS A 58 2.86 0.43 2.24
N THR A 59 2.85 -0.39 1.22
CA THR A 59 4.02 -1.18 0.85
C THR A 59 4.19 -1.28 -0.65
N ASP A 60 5.41 -1.01 -1.14
CA ASP A 60 5.82 -1.23 -2.53
C ASP A 60 6.31 -2.66 -2.79
N ASN A 61 6.15 -3.55 -1.81
CA ASN A 61 6.78 -4.86 -1.84
C ASN A 61 6.24 -5.75 -2.97
N LEU A 62 4.96 -5.60 -3.33
CA LEU A 62 4.37 -6.30 -4.46
C LEU A 62 5.09 -5.98 -5.79
N GLU A 63 5.46 -4.72 -6.03
CA GLU A 63 6.22 -4.34 -7.23
C GLU A 63 7.60 -5.05 -7.29
N ARG A 64 8.24 -5.27 -6.13
CA ARG A 64 9.51 -6.01 -6.05
C ARG A 64 9.35 -7.49 -6.41
N HIS A 65 8.22 -8.09 -6.09
CA HIS A 65 7.92 -9.47 -6.49
C HIS A 65 7.54 -9.56 -7.97
N LEU A 66 6.84 -8.56 -8.50
CA LEU A 66 6.50 -8.48 -9.93
C LEU A 66 7.75 -8.26 -10.80
N MET A 67 8.64 -7.36 -10.37
CA MET A 67 9.87 -7.04 -11.08
C MET A 67 11.09 -7.16 -10.16
N PRO A 68 11.54 -8.38 -9.83
CA PRO A 68 12.63 -8.60 -8.87
C PRO A 68 14.00 -8.10 -9.36
N ARG A 69 14.14 -7.89 -10.66
CA ARG A 69 15.34 -7.34 -11.32
C ARG A 69 14.91 -6.51 -12.52
N PRO A 70 15.72 -5.53 -12.95
CA PRO A 70 15.41 -4.73 -14.14
C PRO A 70 15.07 -5.60 -15.35
N ARG A 71 13.93 -5.33 -15.98
CA ARG A 71 13.41 -6.02 -17.18
C ARG A 71 13.09 -7.52 -17.00
N VAL A 72 13.00 -8.00 -15.76
CA VAL A 72 12.58 -9.38 -15.45
C VAL A 72 11.24 -9.32 -14.75
N PHE A 73 10.19 -9.79 -15.41
CA PHE A 73 8.85 -9.82 -14.88
C PHE A 73 8.45 -11.25 -14.50
N PHE A 74 7.91 -11.40 -13.31
CA PHE A 74 7.32 -12.65 -12.85
C PHE A 74 5.81 -12.62 -13.10
N PRO A 75 5.19 -13.81 -13.30
CA PRO A 75 3.74 -13.89 -13.38
C PRO A 75 3.09 -13.27 -12.15
N ALA A 76 2.07 -12.44 -12.34
CA ALA A 76 1.41 -11.71 -11.27
C ALA A 76 0.89 -12.63 -10.15
N GLN A 77 0.39 -13.82 -10.50
CA GLN A 77 -0.06 -14.81 -9.53
C GLN A 77 1.07 -15.27 -8.60
N SER A 78 2.23 -15.63 -9.14
CA SER A 78 3.38 -16.08 -8.34
C SER A 78 3.95 -14.94 -7.50
N ALA A 79 3.97 -13.72 -8.05
CA ALA A 79 4.42 -12.53 -7.35
C ALA A 79 3.53 -12.23 -6.15
N LEU A 80 2.20 -12.22 -6.34
CA LEU A 80 1.25 -11.95 -5.26
C LEU A 80 1.28 -13.03 -4.17
N GLN A 81 1.36 -14.32 -4.52
CA GLN A 81 1.48 -15.39 -3.54
C GLN A 81 2.77 -15.30 -2.71
N SER A 82 3.89 -14.90 -3.33
CA SER A 82 5.16 -14.71 -2.62
C SER A 82 5.12 -13.50 -1.71
N HIS A 83 4.51 -12.41 -2.18
CA HIS A 83 4.26 -11.21 -1.40
C HIS A 83 3.35 -11.49 -0.18
N ASP A 84 2.20 -12.17 -0.39
CA ASP A 84 1.28 -12.56 0.68
C ASP A 84 1.97 -13.42 1.76
N ALA A 85 2.84 -14.35 1.35
CA ALA A 85 3.59 -15.17 2.29
C ALA A 85 4.56 -14.34 3.14
N GLU A 86 5.25 -13.36 2.56
CA GLU A 86 6.14 -12.43 3.26
C GLU A 86 5.37 -11.53 4.23
N ILE A 87 4.25 -10.98 3.80
CA ILE A 87 3.34 -10.15 4.59
C ILE A 87 2.80 -10.95 5.80
N ALA A 88 2.30 -12.15 5.56
CA ALA A 88 1.77 -13.01 6.63
C ALA A 88 2.86 -13.42 7.64
N ALA A 89 4.09 -13.71 7.17
CA ALA A 89 5.21 -14.04 8.04
C ALA A 89 5.64 -12.87 8.94
N ALA A 90 5.37 -11.63 8.52
CA ALA A 90 5.59 -10.43 9.33
C ALA A 90 4.44 -10.14 10.33
N GLY A 91 3.39 -10.98 10.37
CA GLY A 91 2.22 -10.78 11.24
C GLY A 91 1.21 -9.75 10.71
N ILE A 92 1.33 -9.35 9.45
CA ILE A 92 0.41 -8.44 8.79
C ILE A 92 -0.78 -9.23 8.26
N THR A 93 -1.97 -8.92 8.73
CA THR A 93 -3.22 -9.60 8.34
C THR A 93 -4.06 -8.79 7.36
N THR A 94 -3.75 -7.52 7.22
CA THR A 94 -4.39 -6.60 6.26
C THR A 94 -3.31 -5.71 5.65
N VAL A 95 -3.26 -5.64 4.34
CA VAL A 95 -2.27 -4.85 3.61
C VAL A 95 -2.93 -4.00 2.54
N PHE A 96 -2.42 -2.80 2.36
CA PHE A 96 -2.76 -1.88 1.27
C PHE A 96 -1.58 -1.86 0.30
N ASP A 97 -1.69 -2.65 -0.76
CA ASP A 97 -0.67 -2.73 -1.79
C ASP A 97 -0.58 -1.41 -2.54
N ALA A 98 0.56 -0.76 -2.44
CA ALA A 98 0.79 0.54 -3.03
C ALA A 98 1.14 0.40 -4.52
N ILE A 99 0.29 0.95 -5.38
CA ILE A 99 0.44 0.93 -6.83
C ILE A 99 0.55 2.37 -7.33
N GLY A 100 1.63 2.69 -8.04
CA GLY A 100 1.85 4.03 -8.59
C GLY A 100 1.12 4.23 -9.91
N VAL A 101 0.33 5.29 -10.05
CA VAL A 101 -0.26 5.72 -11.31
C VAL A 101 0.25 7.11 -11.71
N GLY A 102 0.38 7.32 -13.00
CA GLY A 102 1.00 8.52 -13.57
C GLY A 102 2.48 8.29 -13.89
N ASP A 103 2.84 8.64 -15.12
CA ASP A 103 4.20 8.56 -15.63
C ASP A 103 4.59 9.89 -16.27
N PRO A 104 5.23 10.78 -15.48
CA PRO A 104 5.62 12.09 -15.98
C PRO A 104 6.74 12.03 -17.03
N TYR A 105 7.38 10.86 -17.20
CA TYR A 105 8.53 10.68 -18.07
C TYR A 105 8.26 9.82 -19.31
N ASP A 106 7.02 9.36 -19.46
CA ASP A 106 6.56 8.51 -20.58
C ASP A 106 7.47 7.27 -20.81
N GLU A 107 7.88 6.62 -19.72
CA GLU A 107 8.73 5.42 -19.77
C GLU A 107 7.94 4.15 -20.06
N GLY A 108 6.61 4.22 -20.06
CA GLY A 108 5.70 3.12 -20.39
C GLY A 108 5.71 1.94 -19.41
N ALA A 109 6.60 1.96 -18.43
CA ALA A 109 6.81 0.85 -17.51
C ALA A 109 5.64 0.60 -16.55
N ARG A 110 4.82 1.62 -16.28
CA ARG A 110 3.69 1.55 -15.34
C ARG A 110 2.35 1.18 -16.00
N ALA A 111 2.25 1.27 -17.32
CA ALA A 111 0.96 1.11 -18.00
C ALA A 111 0.60 -0.37 -18.32
N GLN A 112 1.57 -1.27 -18.40
CA GLN A 112 1.37 -2.55 -19.09
C GLN A 112 0.71 -3.66 -18.27
N ASP A 113 0.72 -3.66 -16.92
CA ASP A 113 0.24 -4.83 -16.18
C ASP A 113 -0.56 -4.55 -14.90
N GLN A 114 -0.84 -3.30 -14.59
CA GLN A 114 -1.44 -2.95 -13.28
C GLN A 114 -2.89 -3.45 -13.15
N SER A 115 -3.68 -3.45 -14.22
CA SER A 115 -5.05 -3.97 -14.17
C SER A 115 -5.10 -5.49 -14.01
N ALA A 116 -4.11 -6.21 -14.52
CA ALA A 116 -4.01 -7.66 -14.36
C ALA A 116 -3.83 -8.07 -12.89
N ILE A 117 -3.21 -7.22 -12.07
CA ILE A 117 -3.02 -7.52 -10.65
C ILE A 117 -4.35 -7.57 -9.88
N LEU A 118 -5.31 -6.72 -10.22
CA LEU A 118 -6.64 -6.74 -9.59
C LEU A 118 -7.36 -8.07 -9.84
N GLN A 119 -7.34 -8.54 -11.09
CA GLN A 119 -7.94 -9.82 -11.46
C GLN A 119 -7.28 -10.99 -10.72
N VAL A 120 -5.95 -10.93 -10.56
CA VAL A 120 -5.21 -11.96 -9.82
C VAL A 120 -5.51 -11.90 -8.32
N MET A 121 -5.65 -10.71 -7.73
CA MET A 121 -6.08 -10.55 -6.34
C MET A 121 -7.44 -11.17 -6.10
N ASP A 122 -8.41 -10.92 -6.99
CA ASP A 122 -9.76 -11.49 -6.89
C ASP A 122 -9.73 -13.01 -7.03
N LEU A 123 -9.03 -13.50 -8.05
CA LEU A 123 -8.90 -14.95 -8.28
C LEU A 123 -8.32 -15.70 -7.09
N LEU A 124 -7.26 -15.15 -6.48
CA LEU A 124 -6.59 -15.82 -5.36
C LEU A 124 -7.36 -15.70 -4.05
N GLU A 125 -8.09 -14.59 -3.83
CA GLU A 125 -8.99 -14.49 -2.67
C GLU A 125 -10.17 -15.46 -2.80
N ASP A 126 -10.85 -15.51 -3.95
CA ASP A 126 -11.95 -16.43 -4.22
C ASP A 126 -11.52 -17.89 -4.08
N ALA A 127 -10.28 -18.19 -4.43
CA ALA A 127 -9.70 -19.53 -4.24
C ALA A 127 -9.27 -19.81 -2.78
N GLY A 128 -9.35 -18.84 -1.88
CA GLY A 128 -8.91 -18.96 -0.48
C GLY A 128 -7.42 -19.20 -0.31
N VAL A 129 -6.59 -18.72 -1.25
CA VAL A 129 -5.14 -18.93 -1.26
C VAL A 129 -4.41 -17.87 -0.46
N LEU A 130 -4.94 -16.64 -0.41
CA LEU A 130 -4.33 -15.54 0.32
C LEU A 130 -4.50 -15.72 1.83
N ARG A 131 -3.45 -15.43 2.59
CA ARG A 131 -3.39 -15.47 4.06
C ARG A 131 -3.80 -14.17 4.69
N SER A 132 -3.46 -13.06 4.00
CA SER A 132 -3.77 -11.69 4.41
C SER A 132 -4.86 -11.11 3.52
N ARG A 133 -5.55 -10.09 4.02
CA ARG A 133 -6.52 -9.34 3.23
C ARG A 133 -5.80 -8.24 2.46
N HIS A 134 -5.89 -8.27 1.13
CA HIS A 134 -5.25 -7.32 0.24
C HIS A 134 -6.24 -6.25 -0.23
N TYR A 135 -5.94 -5.00 0.05
CA TYR A 135 -6.56 -3.82 -0.50
C TYR A 135 -5.58 -3.09 -1.42
N VAL A 136 -6.08 -2.12 -2.16
CA VAL A 136 -5.25 -1.31 -3.07
C VAL A 136 -5.16 0.11 -2.54
N HIS A 137 -3.93 0.60 -2.47
CA HIS A 137 -3.55 1.98 -2.22
C HIS A 137 -2.97 2.55 -3.52
N ILE A 138 -3.69 3.43 -4.18
CA ILE A 138 -3.18 4.07 -5.40
C ILE A 138 -2.39 5.33 -5.05
N ARG A 139 -1.16 5.37 -5.53
CA ARG A 139 -0.26 6.51 -5.44
C ARG A 139 -0.36 7.34 -6.71
N CYS A 140 -0.97 8.52 -6.62
CA CYS A 140 -1.27 9.38 -7.75
C CYS A 140 -0.14 10.39 -7.97
N GLU A 141 0.62 10.26 -9.05
CA GLU A 141 1.66 11.21 -9.45
C GLU A 141 1.03 12.43 -10.10
N LEU A 142 0.89 13.51 -9.33
CA LEU A 142 0.14 14.70 -9.74
C LEU A 142 0.71 15.43 -10.97
N PRO A 143 2.04 15.56 -11.16
CA PRO A 143 2.61 16.20 -12.35
C PRO A 143 2.46 15.39 -13.64
N ALA A 144 2.01 14.14 -13.56
CA ALA A 144 1.89 13.30 -14.75
C ALA A 144 0.64 13.66 -15.60
N PRO A 145 0.80 13.86 -16.91
CA PRO A 145 -0.33 14.16 -17.80
C PRO A 145 -1.33 13.01 -17.93
N ASN A 146 -0.86 11.77 -17.78
CA ASN A 146 -1.63 10.53 -17.91
C ASN A 146 -2.08 9.93 -16.57
N ALA A 147 -1.99 10.68 -15.45
CA ALA A 147 -2.31 10.14 -14.13
C ALA A 147 -3.75 9.63 -14.02
N ARG A 148 -4.72 10.35 -14.60
CA ARG A 148 -6.14 9.96 -14.57
C ARG A 148 -6.42 8.74 -15.45
N GLU A 149 -5.82 8.70 -16.65
CA GLU A 149 -5.95 7.59 -17.58
C GLU A 149 -5.43 6.28 -16.95
N LEU A 150 -4.25 6.32 -16.33
CA LEU A 150 -3.67 5.17 -15.66
C LEU A 150 -4.40 4.78 -14.35
N PHE A 151 -5.16 5.70 -13.77
CA PHE A 151 -6.03 5.43 -12.62
C PHE A 151 -7.34 4.74 -12.99
N GLU A 152 -7.88 4.97 -14.19
CA GLU A 152 -9.21 4.52 -14.59
C GLU A 152 -9.49 3.02 -14.31
N PRO A 153 -8.55 2.07 -14.57
CA PRO A 153 -8.78 0.66 -14.28
C PRO A 153 -9.06 0.33 -12.81
N PHE A 154 -8.64 1.21 -11.90
CA PHE A 154 -8.81 1.03 -10.45
C PHE A 154 -10.02 1.77 -9.89
N ALA A 155 -10.53 2.78 -10.60
CA ALA A 155 -11.45 3.80 -10.09
C ALA A 155 -12.69 3.24 -9.37
N HIS A 156 -13.22 2.12 -9.83
CA HIS A 156 -14.45 1.52 -9.30
C HIS A 156 -14.22 0.13 -8.69
N HIS A 157 -12.98 -0.28 -8.54
CA HIS A 157 -12.67 -1.59 -8.01
C HIS A 157 -12.92 -1.64 -6.48
N PRO A 158 -13.61 -2.66 -5.95
CA PRO A 158 -13.98 -2.73 -4.54
C PRO A 158 -12.79 -2.78 -3.58
N ARG A 159 -11.61 -3.20 -4.06
CA ARG A 159 -10.37 -3.22 -3.27
C ARG A 159 -9.71 -1.86 -3.13
N LEU A 160 -10.05 -0.88 -3.97
CA LEU A 160 -9.53 0.48 -3.83
C LEU A 160 -10.07 1.10 -2.54
N LYS A 161 -9.18 1.44 -1.60
CA LYS A 161 -9.55 2.00 -0.29
C LYS A 161 -8.79 3.26 0.06
N LEU A 162 -7.65 3.51 -0.56
CA LEU A 162 -6.77 4.62 -0.22
C LEU A 162 -6.18 5.23 -1.48
N LEU A 163 -6.18 6.54 -1.56
CA LEU A 163 -5.40 7.32 -2.53
C LEU A 163 -4.36 8.14 -1.78
N SER A 164 -3.12 8.15 -2.26
CA SER A 164 -2.14 9.15 -1.85
C SER A 164 -1.76 10.04 -3.01
N LEU A 165 -1.61 11.32 -2.70
CA LEU A 165 -1.33 12.37 -3.67
C LEU A 165 0.14 12.74 -3.55
N MET A 166 0.93 12.46 -4.58
CA MET A 166 2.36 12.67 -4.58
C MET A 166 2.81 13.60 -5.70
N ASP A 167 3.85 14.35 -5.43
CA ASP A 167 4.51 15.22 -6.38
C ASP A 167 6.02 15.04 -6.25
N HIS A 168 6.59 14.26 -7.16
CA HIS A 168 8.02 13.96 -7.21
C HIS A 168 8.81 14.95 -8.10
N THR A 169 8.29 16.15 -8.30
CA THR A 169 9.03 17.19 -9.00
C THR A 169 10.32 17.52 -8.23
N PRO A 170 11.50 17.46 -8.86
CA PRO A 170 12.76 17.81 -8.20
C PRO A 170 12.77 19.25 -7.68
N GLY A 171 13.37 19.45 -6.50
CA GLY A 171 13.42 20.71 -5.78
C GLY A 171 12.41 20.84 -4.65
N GLN A 172 11.61 19.80 -4.40
CA GLN A 172 10.62 19.76 -3.30
C GLN A 172 10.41 18.35 -2.75
N ARG A 173 9.72 18.26 -1.61
CA ARG A 173 9.27 17.01 -0.96
C ARG A 173 10.40 15.97 -0.91
N GLN A 174 10.19 14.77 -1.41
CA GLN A 174 11.20 13.70 -1.46
C GLN A 174 12.52 14.16 -2.14
N TRP A 175 12.40 14.96 -3.19
CA TRP A 175 13.55 15.43 -3.99
C TRP A 175 13.92 16.88 -3.70
N SER A 176 13.79 17.32 -2.44
CA SER A 176 14.23 18.65 -2.00
C SER A 176 15.71 18.90 -2.27
N ASP A 177 16.52 17.85 -2.21
CA ASP A 177 17.92 17.86 -2.67
C ASP A 177 18.02 17.26 -4.08
N ILE A 178 18.37 18.10 -5.05
CA ILE A 178 18.49 17.70 -6.47
C ILE A 178 19.60 16.67 -6.69
N GLU A 179 20.68 16.70 -5.89
CA GLU A 179 21.75 15.72 -6.02
C GLU A 179 21.31 14.33 -5.57
N HIS A 180 20.47 14.23 -4.56
CA HIS A 180 19.84 12.95 -4.21
C HIS A 180 18.94 12.41 -5.33
N ALA A 181 18.18 13.29 -5.98
CA ALA A 181 17.40 12.91 -7.17
C ALA A 181 18.33 12.43 -8.30
N ARG A 182 19.44 13.15 -8.57
CA ARG A 182 20.42 12.75 -9.59
C ARG A 182 20.96 11.35 -9.35
N VAL A 183 21.43 11.08 -8.12
CA VAL A 183 21.95 9.75 -7.74
C VAL A 183 20.91 8.65 -7.93
N TYR A 184 19.66 8.93 -7.57
CA TYR A 184 18.57 7.96 -7.75
C TYR A 184 18.28 7.68 -9.23
N TYR A 185 18.08 8.73 -10.04
CA TYR A 185 17.69 8.55 -11.44
C TYR A 185 18.84 8.00 -12.29
N THR A 186 20.06 8.45 -12.09
CA THR A 186 21.21 7.94 -12.86
C THR A 186 21.67 6.57 -12.37
N GLY A 187 21.68 6.33 -11.05
CA GLY A 187 22.10 5.07 -10.45
C GLY A 187 21.02 3.98 -10.53
N LYS A 188 19.88 4.19 -9.86
CA LYS A 188 18.84 3.16 -9.74
C LYS A 188 17.99 3.02 -11.01
N LYS A 189 17.64 4.16 -11.66
CA LYS A 189 16.82 4.16 -12.89
C LYS A 189 17.66 4.00 -14.16
N GLY A 190 18.98 4.19 -14.09
CA GLY A 190 19.89 4.03 -15.22
C GLY A 190 19.78 5.12 -16.28
N TRP A 191 19.34 6.31 -15.90
CA TRP A 191 19.30 7.44 -16.83
C TRP A 191 20.71 7.95 -17.13
N SER A 192 20.91 8.50 -18.34
CA SER A 192 22.11 9.30 -18.61
C SER A 192 22.00 10.66 -17.91
N GLU A 193 23.15 11.28 -17.64
CA GLU A 193 23.20 12.65 -17.12
C GLU A 193 22.44 13.62 -18.04
N GLN A 194 22.57 13.46 -19.35
CA GLN A 194 21.86 14.29 -20.33
C GLN A 194 20.34 14.16 -20.21
N LYS A 195 19.83 12.91 -20.01
CA LYS A 195 18.41 12.67 -19.77
C LYS A 195 17.97 13.33 -18.46
N PHE A 196 18.72 13.13 -17.38
CA PHE A 196 18.40 13.74 -16.09
C PHE A 196 18.30 15.28 -16.19
N GLU A 197 19.30 15.93 -16.77
CA GLU A 197 19.31 17.38 -16.97
C GLU A 197 18.17 17.88 -17.87
N HIS A 198 17.79 17.10 -18.87
CA HIS A 198 16.65 17.40 -19.73
C HIS A 198 15.34 17.38 -18.94
N GLU A 199 15.11 16.30 -18.19
CA GLU A 199 13.89 16.10 -17.40
C GLU A 199 13.78 17.10 -16.25
N LEU A 200 14.92 17.42 -15.60
CA LEU A 200 14.99 18.44 -14.56
C LEU A 200 14.51 19.82 -15.08
N ARG A 201 14.84 20.18 -16.32
CA ARG A 201 14.38 21.45 -16.91
C ARG A 201 12.90 21.47 -17.24
N LEU A 202 12.31 20.31 -17.59
CA LEU A 202 10.90 20.20 -17.95
C LEU A 202 9.97 19.99 -16.72
N ALA A 203 10.51 19.52 -15.63
CA ALA A 203 9.72 19.17 -14.45
C ALA A 203 8.85 20.31 -13.89
N PRO A 204 9.34 21.57 -13.76
CA PRO A 204 8.51 22.68 -13.27
C PRO A 204 7.36 23.03 -14.20
N GLN A 205 7.54 22.90 -15.52
CA GLN A 205 6.45 23.12 -16.47
C GLN A 205 5.36 22.06 -16.32
N ARG A 206 5.74 20.78 -16.30
CA ARG A 206 4.77 19.68 -16.09
C ARG A 206 4.02 19.84 -14.78
N GLN A 207 4.71 20.19 -13.70
CA GLN A 207 4.07 20.47 -12.42
C GLN A 207 3.03 21.59 -12.53
N ALA A 208 3.42 22.72 -13.13
CA ALA A 208 2.53 23.86 -13.30
C ALA A 208 1.28 23.54 -14.15
N GLU A 209 1.45 22.71 -15.17
CA GLU A 209 0.36 22.34 -16.10
C GLU A 209 -0.59 21.29 -15.50
N HIS A 210 -0.08 20.31 -14.74
CA HIS A 210 -0.83 19.11 -14.40
C HIS A 210 -1.12 18.93 -12.92
N ALA A 211 -0.24 19.38 -12.01
CA ALA A 211 -0.36 19.00 -10.60
C ALA A 211 -1.67 19.51 -9.96
N GLN A 212 -1.99 20.79 -10.10
CA GLN A 212 -3.21 21.37 -9.49
C GLN A 212 -4.52 20.85 -10.11
N PRO A 213 -4.65 20.71 -11.45
CA PRO A 213 -5.82 20.07 -12.06
C PRO A 213 -5.99 18.61 -11.60
N ASN A 214 -4.91 17.83 -11.49
CA ASN A 214 -4.97 16.45 -11.02
C ASN A 214 -5.32 16.37 -9.53
N LEU A 215 -4.70 17.21 -8.69
CA LEU A 215 -5.03 17.31 -7.26
C LEU A 215 -6.54 17.48 -7.05
N ARG A 216 -7.13 18.50 -7.66
CA ARG A 216 -8.58 18.78 -7.55
C ARG A 216 -9.41 17.57 -7.98
N TRP A 217 -9.07 16.99 -9.12
CA TRP A 217 -9.81 15.85 -9.65
C TRP A 217 -9.76 14.64 -8.73
N PHE A 218 -8.58 14.28 -8.21
CA PHE A 218 -8.45 13.13 -7.29
C PHE A 218 -9.13 13.37 -5.94
N VAL A 219 -9.05 14.60 -5.43
CA VAL A 219 -9.76 14.97 -4.19
C VAL A 219 -11.28 14.86 -4.37
N ASP A 220 -11.81 15.43 -5.47
CA ASP A 220 -13.24 15.37 -5.79
C ASP A 220 -13.68 13.92 -6.01
N PHE A 221 -12.90 13.12 -6.72
CA PHE A 221 -13.15 11.69 -6.93
C PHE A 221 -13.20 10.94 -5.58
N ALA A 222 -12.21 11.11 -4.74
CA ALA A 222 -12.15 10.43 -3.45
C ALA A 222 -13.34 10.81 -2.56
N ARG A 223 -13.67 12.09 -2.48
CA ARG A 223 -14.84 12.59 -1.72
C ARG A 223 -16.16 11.98 -2.25
N ALA A 224 -16.33 11.94 -3.57
CA ALA A 224 -17.55 11.39 -4.19
C ALA A 224 -17.72 9.89 -3.94
N HIS A 225 -16.61 9.14 -3.75
CA HIS A 225 -16.62 7.69 -3.58
C HIS A 225 -16.32 7.24 -2.14
N GLY A 226 -16.17 8.17 -1.19
CA GLY A 226 -15.89 7.85 0.21
C GLY A 226 -14.53 7.16 0.42
N LEU A 227 -13.53 7.45 -0.42
CA LEU A 227 -12.18 6.93 -0.30
C LEU A 227 -11.36 7.75 0.68
N ALA A 228 -10.49 7.08 1.43
CA ALA A 228 -9.50 7.76 2.25
C ALA A 228 -8.45 8.45 1.36
N LEU A 229 -8.01 9.63 1.79
CA LEU A 229 -6.93 10.38 1.15
C LEU A 229 -5.74 10.47 2.11
N ALA A 230 -4.55 10.43 1.54
CA ALA A 230 -3.29 10.70 2.22
C ALA A 230 -2.42 11.62 1.36
N THR A 231 -1.54 12.34 1.99
CA THR A 231 -0.43 13.01 1.33
C THR A 231 0.80 12.11 1.30
N HIS A 232 1.80 12.51 0.53
CA HIS A 232 3.02 11.74 0.34
C HIS A 232 4.23 12.67 0.46
N ASP A 233 5.26 12.20 1.19
CA ASP A 233 6.54 12.90 1.34
C ASP A 233 6.44 14.34 1.91
N ASP A 234 5.59 14.53 2.92
CA ASP A 234 5.47 15.82 3.60
C ASP A 234 6.73 16.12 4.41
N THR A 235 7.43 17.19 4.05
CA THR A 235 8.72 17.56 4.64
C THR A 235 8.66 18.89 5.41
N THR A 236 7.52 19.60 5.37
CA THR A 236 7.33 20.88 6.02
C THR A 236 5.96 20.96 6.72
N VAL A 237 5.84 21.85 7.69
CA VAL A 237 4.54 22.13 8.34
C VAL A 237 3.51 22.61 7.31
N ALA A 238 3.94 23.40 6.32
CA ALA A 238 3.04 23.88 5.26
C ALA A 238 2.43 22.72 4.44
N HIS A 239 3.18 21.64 4.20
CA HIS A 239 2.63 20.44 3.53
C HIS A 239 1.56 19.76 4.38
N VAL A 240 1.76 19.71 5.70
CA VAL A 240 0.76 19.13 6.63
C VAL A 240 -0.50 20.01 6.69
N ASP A 241 -0.34 21.34 6.72
CA ASP A 241 -1.46 22.30 6.71
C ASP A 241 -2.25 22.18 5.40
N GLU A 242 -1.58 22.03 4.26
CA GLU A 242 -2.20 21.78 2.95
C GLU A 242 -3.02 20.47 2.95
N ALA A 243 -2.49 19.43 3.59
CA ALA A 243 -3.17 18.13 3.69
C ALA A 243 -4.45 18.17 4.53
N GLN A 244 -4.54 19.11 5.48
CA GLN A 244 -5.71 19.27 6.37
C GLN A 244 -6.81 20.15 5.77
N ALA A 245 -6.52 20.91 4.72
CA ALA A 245 -7.45 21.84 4.08
C ALA A 245 -8.36 21.13 3.05
#